data_bc2cedfe8e523557a0a24c34b57214fe
#
_entry.id   bc2cedfe8e523557a0a24c34b57214fe
#
_cell.length_a   1.000
_cell.length_b   1.000
_cell.length_c   1.000
_cell.angle_alpha   90.00
_cell.angle_beta   90.00
_cell.angle_gamma   90.00
#
_symmetry.space_group_name_H-M   'P 1'
#
loop_
_entity.id
_entity.type
_entity.pdbx_description
1 polymer ?
#
loop_
_entity_poly.entity_id
_entity_poly.type
_entity_poly.pdbx_seq_one_letter_code
_entity_poly.pdbx_strand_id
1 'polypeptide(L)'
;MCLRLVGSEMCIRDRCLPEICTLDCGTMNFAEADYVMTNTPGMLRAMAKKMTNLGIRPEIEAFDTGHLWFSEQLVKEGLINSPVMVQLCMNVPWGAPNDLNTFLAMVNNIPKDWTFSAFSLGRHQMPYVAAAVLAGGNVRVGLEDNIFLDKGVLATNAQLVERASNIITNLGSKIIGPAEVRKKLNLTKRAPK
;
A
#
# COMPACT_ATOMS: atom_id res chain seq x y z
N MET A 1 20.12 7.90 -6.95
CA MET A 1 19.95 6.44 -6.87
C MET A 1 18.49 6.01 -7.02
N CYS A 2 17.52 6.78 -6.54
CA CYS A 2 16.09 6.53 -6.71
C CYS A 2 15.60 6.56 -8.18
N LEU A 3 16.19 7.39 -9.03
CA LEU A 3 15.92 7.41 -10.48
C LEU A 3 16.20 6.05 -11.18
N ARG A 4 17.11 5.24 -10.61
CA ARG A 4 17.43 3.91 -11.15
C ARG A 4 16.38 2.86 -10.77
N LEU A 5 15.79 2.96 -9.58
CA LEU A 5 14.69 2.08 -9.12
C LEU A 5 13.41 2.38 -9.89
N VAL A 6 13.04 3.65 -10.01
CA VAL A 6 11.86 4.07 -10.80
C VAL A 6 11.99 3.64 -12.26
N GLY A 7 13.17 3.75 -12.87
CA GLY A 7 13.41 3.30 -14.24
C GLY A 7 13.34 1.77 -14.39
N SER A 8 13.90 1.00 -13.45
CA SER A 8 13.89 -0.47 -13.51
C SER A 8 12.51 -1.05 -13.20
N GLU A 9 11.79 -0.51 -12.22
CA GLU A 9 10.42 -0.91 -11.91
C GLU A 9 9.47 -0.60 -13.08
N MET A 10 9.62 0.55 -13.72
CA MET A 10 8.85 0.88 -14.92
C MET A 10 9.11 -0.11 -16.06
N CYS A 11 10.34 -0.55 -16.26
CA CYS A 11 10.67 -1.60 -17.26
C CYS A 11 10.07 -2.97 -16.90
N ILE A 12 10.05 -3.35 -15.63
CA ILE A 12 9.41 -4.59 -15.15
C ILE A 12 7.91 -4.51 -15.37
N ARG A 13 7.27 -3.40 -15.02
CA ARG A 13 5.83 -3.16 -15.23
C ARG A 13 5.46 -3.26 -16.70
N ASP A 14 6.25 -2.69 -17.59
CA ASP A 14 6.03 -2.71 -19.04
C ASP A 14 6.14 -4.13 -19.63
N ARG A 15 6.94 -5.00 -19.03
CA ARG A 15 7.13 -6.39 -19.47
C ARG A 15 6.16 -7.36 -18.83
N CYS A 16 5.99 -7.27 -17.51
CA CYS A 16 5.20 -8.24 -16.73
C CYS A 16 3.72 -7.88 -16.71
N LEU A 17 3.35 -6.62 -16.93
CA LEU A 17 1.97 -6.11 -16.92
C LEU A 17 1.17 -6.63 -15.70
N PRO A 18 1.63 -6.38 -14.47
CA PRO A 18 0.94 -6.87 -13.28
C PRO A 18 -0.48 -6.32 -13.21
N GLU A 19 -1.36 -6.98 -12.48
CA GLU A 19 -2.74 -6.53 -12.30
C GLU A 19 -2.80 -5.26 -11.45
N ILE A 20 -1.91 -5.16 -10.44
CA ILE A 20 -1.79 -4.04 -9.49
C ILE A 20 -0.32 -3.64 -9.41
N CYS A 21 -0.06 -2.36 -9.19
CA CYS A 21 1.27 -1.86 -8.88
C CYS A 21 1.20 -0.65 -7.96
N THR A 22 2.15 -0.55 -7.04
CA THR A 22 2.23 0.57 -6.09
C THR A 22 2.54 1.89 -6.78
N LEU A 23 1.99 2.97 -6.20
CA LEU A 23 2.23 4.35 -6.55
C LEU A 23 2.42 5.14 -5.25
N ASP A 24 3.67 5.41 -4.89
CA ASP A 24 4.02 6.14 -3.67
C ASP A 24 3.68 7.61 -3.82
N CYS A 25 2.57 8.03 -3.22
CA CYS A 25 2.00 9.35 -3.41
C CYS A 25 2.57 10.37 -2.45
N GLY A 26 3.70 10.95 -2.81
CA GLY A 26 4.29 12.10 -2.14
C GLY A 26 5.79 12.05 -1.98
N THR A 27 6.35 13.22 -1.69
CA THR A 27 7.76 13.42 -1.38
C THR A 27 7.91 13.52 0.13
N MET A 28 8.89 12.82 0.71
CA MET A 28 9.16 12.88 2.15
C MET A 28 10.62 12.56 2.45
N ASN A 29 11.11 13.01 3.60
CA ASN A 29 12.31 12.42 4.18
C ASN A 29 12.03 10.95 4.45
N PHE A 30 12.97 10.06 4.15
CA PHE A 30 12.73 8.63 4.21
C PHE A 30 13.85 7.91 4.94
N ALA A 31 13.51 7.18 6.00
CA ALA A 31 14.44 6.47 6.88
C ALA A 31 15.42 7.39 7.65
N GLU A 32 16.30 6.78 8.43
CA GLU A 32 17.29 7.46 9.28
C GLU A 32 18.53 7.96 8.50
N ALA A 33 18.55 7.83 7.19
CA ALA A 33 19.63 8.31 6.34
C ALA A 33 19.32 9.70 5.77
N ASP A 34 20.35 10.38 5.27
CA ASP A 34 20.20 11.64 4.50
C ASP A 34 19.61 11.34 3.10
N TYR A 35 18.35 10.95 3.09
CA TYR A 35 17.64 10.48 1.91
C TYR A 35 16.23 11.08 1.83
N VAL A 36 15.89 11.59 0.67
CA VAL A 36 14.55 12.10 0.35
C VAL A 36 13.92 11.21 -0.73
N MET A 37 12.80 10.57 -0.41
CA MET A 37 11.95 9.94 -1.42
C MET A 37 11.26 11.07 -2.20
N THR A 38 11.60 11.21 -3.47
CA THR A 38 11.10 12.31 -4.30
C THR A 38 10.08 11.81 -5.31
N ASN A 39 8.83 12.18 -5.12
CA ASN A 39 7.72 11.93 -6.03
C ASN A 39 6.95 13.27 -6.24
N THR A 40 7.42 14.08 -7.19
CA THR A 40 6.77 15.36 -7.47
C THR A 40 5.38 15.16 -8.09
N PRO A 41 4.48 16.15 -7.99
CA PRO A 41 3.15 16.07 -8.62
C PRO A 41 3.19 15.76 -10.12
N GLY A 42 4.19 16.26 -10.85
CA GLY A 42 4.38 15.96 -12.27
C GLY A 42 4.79 14.51 -12.52
N MET A 43 5.69 13.96 -11.69
CA MET A 43 6.11 12.55 -11.76
C MET A 43 4.92 11.63 -11.47
N LEU A 44 4.15 11.90 -10.42
CA LEU A 44 2.99 11.11 -10.03
C LEU A 44 1.90 11.08 -11.11
N ARG A 45 1.61 12.24 -11.74
CA ARG A 45 0.68 12.29 -12.89
C ARG A 45 1.17 11.47 -14.08
N ALA A 46 2.45 11.54 -14.40
CA ALA A 46 3.04 10.77 -15.49
C ALA A 46 2.99 9.25 -15.19
N MET A 47 3.32 8.84 -13.97
CA MET A 47 3.27 7.43 -13.55
C MET A 47 1.84 6.89 -13.53
N ALA A 48 0.88 7.60 -12.92
CA ALA A 48 -0.52 7.21 -12.89
C ALA A 48 -1.10 7.05 -14.30
N LYS A 49 -0.85 8.03 -15.18
CA LYS A 49 -1.26 7.97 -16.59
C LYS A 49 -0.67 6.75 -17.31
N LYS A 50 0.62 6.46 -17.11
CA LYS A 50 1.28 5.30 -17.72
C LYS A 50 0.69 4.00 -17.22
N MET A 51 0.46 3.86 -15.90
CA MET A 51 -0.17 2.66 -15.31
C MET A 51 -1.56 2.43 -15.89
N THR A 52 -2.39 3.46 -15.93
CA THR A 52 -3.73 3.41 -16.50
C THR A 52 -3.72 3.02 -17.98
N ASN A 53 -2.81 3.59 -18.79
CA ASN A 53 -2.68 3.24 -20.21
C ASN A 53 -2.24 1.78 -20.43
N LEU A 54 -1.47 1.22 -19.51
CA LEU A 54 -1.09 -0.21 -19.52
C LEU A 54 -2.20 -1.11 -18.95
N GLY A 55 -3.29 -0.52 -18.43
CA GLY A 55 -4.38 -1.22 -17.75
C GLY A 55 -3.94 -1.86 -16.43
N ILE A 56 -2.92 -1.31 -15.79
CA ILE A 56 -2.45 -1.68 -14.46
C ILE A 56 -3.20 -0.81 -13.46
N ARG A 57 -3.73 -1.41 -12.40
CA ARG A 57 -4.39 -0.66 -11.33
C ARG A 57 -3.36 -0.08 -10.37
N PRO A 58 -3.31 1.24 -10.18
CA PRO A 58 -2.49 1.82 -9.12
C PRO A 58 -3.02 1.41 -7.74
N GLU A 59 -2.13 0.95 -6.86
CA GLU A 59 -2.32 0.93 -5.42
C GLU A 59 -1.56 2.12 -4.84
N ILE A 60 -2.31 3.09 -4.36
CA ILE A 60 -1.76 4.30 -3.79
C ILE A 60 -1.08 3.95 -2.47
N GLU A 61 0.19 4.32 -2.27
CA GLU A 61 0.82 4.30 -0.96
C GLU A 61 0.85 5.71 -0.38
N ALA A 62 0.21 5.86 0.79
CA ALA A 62 0.11 7.13 1.51
C ALA A 62 0.86 7.03 2.85
N PHE A 63 1.85 7.89 3.01
CA PHE A 63 2.70 7.97 4.19
C PHE A 63 2.32 9.14 5.11
N ASP A 64 1.38 9.99 4.67
CA ASP A 64 0.90 11.17 5.39
C ASP A 64 -0.47 11.58 4.83
N THR A 65 -1.20 12.43 5.57
CA THR A 65 -2.50 12.98 5.15
C THR A 65 -2.41 13.83 3.88
N GLY A 66 -1.30 14.56 3.69
CA GLY A 66 -1.05 15.33 2.47
C GLY A 66 -0.94 14.44 1.23
N HIS A 67 -0.44 13.21 1.37
CA HIS A 67 -0.38 12.23 0.29
C HIS A 67 -1.79 11.74 -0.11
N LEU A 68 -2.68 11.56 0.87
CA LEU A 68 -4.10 11.23 0.62
C LEU A 68 -4.79 12.35 -0.16
N TRP A 69 -4.61 13.59 0.27
CA TRP A 69 -5.19 14.75 -0.39
C TRP A 69 -4.75 14.86 -1.86
N PHE A 70 -3.45 14.66 -2.12
CA PHE A 70 -2.96 14.67 -3.50
C PHE A 70 -3.47 13.47 -4.31
N SER A 71 -3.64 12.31 -3.68
CA SER A 71 -4.21 11.12 -4.33
C SER A 71 -5.66 11.36 -4.78
N GLU A 72 -6.47 12.05 -3.98
CA GLU A 72 -7.80 12.49 -4.41
C GLU A 72 -7.74 13.39 -5.65
N GLN A 73 -6.74 14.27 -5.73
CA GLN A 73 -6.54 15.11 -6.90
C GLN A 73 -6.24 14.29 -8.15
N LEU A 74 -5.41 13.23 -8.06
CA LEU A 74 -5.16 12.32 -9.19
C LEU A 74 -6.42 11.59 -9.67
N VAL A 75 -7.31 11.21 -8.75
CA VAL A 75 -8.61 10.62 -9.07
C VAL A 75 -9.53 11.65 -9.74
N LYS A 76 -9.62 12.88 -9.20
CA LYS A 76 -10.41 13.98 -9.79
C LYS A 76 -9.94 14.35 -11.20
N GLU A 77 -8.64 14.22 -11.47
CA GLU A 77 -8.06 14.43 -12.81
C GLU A 77 -8.29 13.24 -13.77
N GLY A 78 -8.92 12.16 -13.31
CA GLY A 78 -9.17 10.96 -14.13
C GLY A 78 -7.92 10.12 -14.42
N LEU A 79 -6.84 10.32 -13.67
CA LEU A 79 -5.59 9.59 -13.83
C LEU A 79 -5.60 8.24 -13.07
N ILE A 80 -6.44 8.12 -12.06
CA ILE A 80 -6.69 6.89 -11.32
C ILE A 80 -8.19 6.61 -11.34
N ASN A 81 -8.58 5.45 -11.87
CA ASN A 81 -9.98 5.06 -12.03
C ASN A 81 -10.48 4.19 -10.86
N SER A 82 -11.78 4.30 -10.56
CA SER A 82 -12.45 3.42 -9.59
C SER A 82 -12.47 1.95 -10.07
N PRO A 83 -12.48 1.00 -9.12
CA PRO A 83 -12.36 1.17 -7.68
C PRO A 83 -10.92 1.58 -7.29
N VAL A 84 -10.81 2.58 -6.41
CA VAL A 84 -9.53 3.10 -5.95
C VAL A 84 -9.01 2.27 -4.76
N MET A 85 -7.73 2.00 -4.77
CA MET A 85 -7.02 1.30 -3.68
C MET A 85 -6.00 2.23 -3.05
N VAL A 86 -5.99 2.30 -1.73
CA VAL A 86 -4.98 3.02 -0.98
C VAL A 86 -4.42 2.16 0.15
N GLN A 87 -3.12 2.22 0.35
CA GLN A 87 -2.41 1.59 1.45
C GLN A 87 -1.85 2.66 2.38
N LEU A 88 -2.20 2.59 3.65
CA LEU A 88 -1.66 3.45 4.69
C LEU A 88 -0.36 2.86 5.20
N CYS A 89 0.74 3.55 4.93
CA CYS A 89 2.10 3.12 5.29
C CYS A 89 2.52 3.80 6.59
N MET A 90 2.30 3.10 7.72
CA MET A 90 2.53 3.67 9.04
C MET A 90 3.92 3.34 9.58
N ASN A 91 4.46 4.25 10.37
CA ASN A 91 5.77 4.10 11.03
C ASN A 91 6.98 4.01 10.08
N VAL A 92 6.82 4.45 8.84
CA VAL A 92 7.99 4.77 8.02
C VAL A 92 8.61 6.03 8.61
N PRO A 93 9.90 6.04 8.97
CA PRO A 93 10.50 7.21 9.61
C PRO A 93 10.24 8.49 8.82
N TRP A 94 9.75 9.51 9.53
CA TRP A 94 9.37 10.84 9.05
C TRP A 94 8.06 10.92 8.24
N GLY A 95 7.37 9.78 8.05
CA GLY A 95 5.97 9.73 7.66
C GLY A 95 5.03 9.70 8.88
N ALA A 96 3.80 9.27 8.67
CA ALA A 96 2.80 9.16 9.73
C ALA A 96 3.24 8.16 10.82
N PRO A 97 3.32 8.57 12.09
CA PRO A 97 3.62 7.67 13.20
C PRO A 97 2.50 6.67 13.42
N ASN A 98 2.82 5.55 14.05
CA ASN A 98 1.91 4.42 14.21
C ASN A 98 1.04 4.45 15.47
N ASP A 99 0.83 5.59 16.09
CA ASP A 99 -0.17 5.72 17.12
C ASP A 99 -1.60 5.68 16.54
N LEU A 100 -2.55 5.20 17.34
CA LEU A 100 -3.92 4.98 16.86
C LEU A 100 -4.64 6.28 16.48
N ASN A 101 -4.33 7.41 17.08
CA ASN A 101 -4.97 8.68 16.73
C ASN A 101 -4.55 9.12 15.31
N THR A 102 -3.26 9.04 15.02
CA THR A 102 -2.74 9.33 13.67
C THR A 102 -3.30 8.34 12.65
N PHE A 103 -3.34 7.04 12.98
CA PHE A 103 -3.93 6.04 12.10
C PHE A 103 -5.41 6.35 11.78
N LEU A 104 -6.22 6.64 12.81
CA LEU A 104 -7.63 6.98 12.60
C LEU A 104 -7.80 8.31 11.85
N ALA A 105 -6.92 9.28 12.05
CA ALA A 105 -6.92 10.50 11.25
C ALA A 105 -6.65 10.19 9.77
N MET A 106 -5.70 9.31 9.47
CA MET A 106 -5.47 8.84 8.10
C MET A 106 -6.69 8.14 7.52
N VAL A 107 -7.29 7.19 8.26
CA VAL A 107 -8.50 6.45 7.83
C VAL A 107 -9.67 7.40 7.56
N ASN A 108 -9.89 8.39 8.43
CA ASN A 108 -10.98 9.35 8.30
C ASN A 108 -10.82 10.32 7.11
N ASN A 109 -9.61 10.45 6.57
CA ASN A 109 -9.32 11.23 5.37
C ASN A 109 -9.44 10.40 4.07
N ILE A 110 -9.75 9.11 4.14
CA ILE A 110 -9.99 8.28 2.95
C ILE A 110 -11.43 8.48 2.47
N PRO A 111 -11.66 8.76 1.18
CA PRO A 111 -13.00 8.75 0.60
C PRO A 111 -13.72 7.41 0.84
N LYS A 112 -15.00 7.45 1.18
CA LYS A 112 -15.77 6.26 1.62
C LYS A 112 -15.92 5.16 0.57
N ASP A 113 -15.78 5.49 -0.68
CA ASP A 113 -15.86 4.57 -1.81
C ASP A 113 -14.51 3.90 -2.16
N TRP A 114 -13.42 4.29 -1.48
CA TRP A 114 -12.12 3.69 -1.66
C TRP A 114 -11.97 2.42 -0.82
N THR A 115 -11.20 1.47 -1.36
CA THR A 115 -10.74 0.30 -0.57
C THR A 115 -9.39 0.63 0.02
N PHE A 116 -9.23 0.46 1.33
CA PHE A 116 -7.93 0.68 1.96
C PHE A 116 -7.35 -0.58 2.59
N SER A 117 -6.04 -0.59 2.69
CA SER A 117 -5.22 -1.49 3.51
C SER A 117 -4.33 -0.66 4.43
N ALA A 118 -3.81 -1.26 5.48
CA ALA A 118 -2.84 -0.62 6.33
C ALA A 118 -1.80 -1.61 6.85
N PHE A 119 -0.59 -1.10 7.08
CA PHE A 119 0.48 -1.81 7.77
C PHE A 119 1.29 -0.84 8.64
N SER A 120 2.12 -1.38 9.51
CA SER A 120 3.13 -0.62 10.25
C SER A 120 4.47 -1.34 10.21
N LEU A 121 5.54 -0.58 10.08
CA LEU A 121 6.89 -1.14 10.05
C LEU A 121 7.30 -1.77 11.38
N GLY A 122 8.13 -2.80 11.28
CA GLY A 122 8.81 -3.47 12.39
C GLY A 122 7.85 -4.22 13.31
N ARG A 123 8.13 -4.21 14.60
CA ARG A 123 7.38 -4.97 15.64
C ARG A 123 5.88 -4.64 15.70
N HIS A 124 5.47 -3.54 15.13
CA HIS A 124 4.07 -3.10 15.12
C HIS A 124 3.25 -3.70 13.97
N GLN A 125 3.87 -4.44 13.04
CA GLN A 125 3.17 -5.07 11.92
C GLN A 125 1.98 -5.93 12.37
N MET A 126 2.17 -6.82 13.34
CA MET A 126 1.10 -7.72 13.81
C MET A 126 0.00 -6.99 14.59
N PRO A 127 0.28 -6.08 15.55
CA PRO A 127 -0.76 -5.24 16.13
C PRO A 127 -1.56 -4.44 15.10
N TYR A 128 -0.94 -3.98 14.02
CA TYR A 128 -1.63 -3.24 12.97
C TYR A 128 -2.55 -4.10 12.11
N VAL A 129 -2.36 -5.42 12.03
CA VAL A 129 -3.36 -6.31 11.44
C VAL A 129 -4.71 -6.15 12.15
N ALA A 130 -4.71 -6.15 13.48
CA ALA A 130 -5.94 -5.95 14.25
C ALA A 130 -6.50 -4.53 14.08
N ALA A 131 -5.66 -3.50 14.15
CA ALA A 131 -6.08 -2.11 13.98
C ALA A 131 -6.74 -1.87 12.61
N ALA A 132 -6.14 -2.37 11.53
CA ALA A 132 -6.67 -2.25 10.18
C ALA A 132 -8.03 -2.94 10.03
N VAL A 133 -8.17 -4.17 10.54
CA VAL A 133 -9.44 -4.92 10.50
C VAL A 133 -10.54 -4.20 11.28
N LEU A 134 -10.24 -3.71 12.49
CA LEU A 134 -11.20 -2.97 13.32
C LEU A 134 -11.64 -1.66 12.67
N ALA A 135 -10.77 -1.02 11.89
CA ALA A 135 -11.10 0.17 11.11
C ALA A 135 -11.82 -0.14 9.77
N GLY A 136 -12.11 -1.41 9.47
CA GLY A 136 -12.78 -1.83 8.24
C GLY A 136 -11.87 -1.98 7.01
N GLY A 137 -10.56 -1.97 7.22
CA GLY A 137 -9.55 -2.07 6.16
C GLY A 137 -9.06 -3.50 5.91
N ASN A 138 -8.23 -3.62 4.90
CA ASN A 138 -7.45 -4.82 4.60
C ASN A 138 -6.05 -4.69 5.25
N VAL A 139 -5.25 -5.74 5.17
CA VAL A 139 -3.95 -5.81 5.83
C VAL A 139 -2.83 -6.13 4.84
N ARG A 140 -1.63 -5.65 5.17
CA ARG A 140 -0.38 -6.07 4.53
C ARG A 140 0.57 -6.60 5.60
N VAL A 141 1.23 -7.72 5.33
CA VAL A 141 2.31 -8.29 6.14
C VAL A 141 3.39 -8.88 5.25
N GLY A 142 4.62 -8.92 5.72
CA GLY A 142 5.72 -9.54 5.00
C GLY A 142 7.08 -9.08 5.51
N LEU A 143 8.13 -9.70 4.96
CA LEU A 143 9.53 -9.46 5.36
C LEU A 143 10.07 -8.11 4.92
N GLU A 144 9.43 -7.43 3.98
CA GLU A 144 9.77 -6.05 3.62
C GLU A 144 9.58 -5.11 4.81
N ASP A 145 8.51 -5.34 5.58
CA ASP A 145 8.09 -4.44 6.66
C ASP A 145 8.52 -4.93 8.04
N ASN A 146 8.72 -6.25 8.24
CA ASN A 146 9.10 -6.85 9.52
C ASN A 146 9.78 -8.20 9.32
N ILE A 147 11.00 -8.35 9.85
CA ILE A 147 11.79 -9.59 9.73
C ILE A 147 11.62 -10.54 10.93
N PHE A 148 10.84 -10.16 11.95
CA PHE A 148 10.70 -10.95 13.17
C PHE A 148 9.29 -11.52 13.34
N LEU A 149 9.20 -12.80 13.66
CA LEU A 149 7.98 -13.43 14.13
C LEU A 149 7.70 -13.08 15.59
N ASP A 150 8.74 -13.10 16.42
CA ASP A 150 8.73 -12.72 17.83
C ASP A 150 10.06 -12.11 18.22
N LYS A 151 10.21 -11.63 19.46
CA LYS A 151 11.45 -11.04 19.97
C LYS A 151 12.64 -11.99 19.77
N GLY A 152 13.57 -11.62 18.88
CA GLY A 152 14.76 -12.39 18.55
C GLY A 152 14.52 -13.62 17.65
N VAL A 153 13.29 -13.86 17.20
CA VAL A 153 12.94 -14.98 16.31
C VAL A 153 12.66 -14.46 14.92
N LEU A 154 13.50 -14.81 13.96
CA LEU A 154 13.30 -14.44 12.55
C LEU A 154 12.07 -15.12 11.98
N ALA A 155 11.37 -14.42 11.11
CA ALA A 155 10.18 -14.89 10.41
C ALA A 155 10.47 -15.33 8.98
N THR A 156 9.57 -16.13 8.43
CA THR A 156 9.36 -16.29 6.99
C THR A 156 8.09 -15.55 6.57
N ASN A 157 7.95 -15.22 5.28
CA ASN A 157 6.69 -14.63 4.77
C ASN A 157 5.48 -15.52 5.09
N ALA A 158 5.61 -16.84 4.98
CA ALA A 158 4.53 -17.78 5.28
C ALA A 158 4.06 -17.66 6.75
N GLN A 159 5.00 -17.60 7.70
CA GLN A 159 4.67 -17.45 9.12
C GLN A 159 3.98 -16.12 9.44
N LEU A 160 4.42 -15.02 8.82
CA LEU A 160 3.77 -13.71 9.01
C LEU A 160 2.35 -13.72 8.44
N VAL A 161 2.14 -14.31 7.27
CA VAL A 161 0.81 -14.45 6.65
C VAL A 161 -0.10 -15.35 7.49
N GLU A 162 0.40 -16.48 7.99
CA GLU A 162 -0.36 -17.39 8.86
C GLU A 162 -0.78 -16.68 10.15
N ARG A 163 0.13 -15.97 10.81
CA ARG A 163 -0.16 -15.21 12.02
C ARG A 163 -1.20 -14.11 11.77
N ALA A 164 -1.06 -13.36 10.69
CA ALA A 164 -2.05 -12.35 10.28
C ALA A 164 -3.43 -12.98 10.01
N SER A 165 -3.45 -14.11 9.31
CA SER A 165 -4.69 -14.85 9.01
C SER A 165 -5.41 -15.30 10.29
N ASN A 166 -4.67 -15.79 11.29
CA ASN A 166 -5.22 -16.17 12.58
C ASN A 166 -5.80 -14.97 13.34
N ILE A 167 -5.12 -13.81 13.31
CA ILE A 167 -5.64 -12.58 13.93
C ILE A 167 -6.96 -12.17 13.26
N ILE A 168 -7.01 -12.12 11.94
CA ILE A 168 -8.21 -11.76 11.16
C ILE A 168 -9.38 -12.68 11.51
N THR A 169 -9.15 -13.98 11.51
CA THR A 169 -10.17 -15.00 11.80
C THR A 169 -10.68 -14.90 13.24
N ASN A 170 -9.77 -14.71 14.21
CA ASN A 170 -10.11 -14.54 15.62
C ASN A 170 -10.93 -13.27 15.89
N LEU A 171 -10.81 -12.26 15.04
CA LEU A 171 -11.66 -11.05 15.07
C LEU A 171 -13.02 -11.25 14.38
N GLY A 172 -13.33 -12.44 13.91
CA GLY A 172 -14.58 -12.73 13.22
C GLY A 172 -14.64 -12.28 11.76
N SER A 173 -13.53 -11.83 11.21
CA SER A 173 -13.39 -11.44 9.80
C SER A 173 -12.91 -12.63 8.95
N LYS A 174 -13.04 -12.52 7.62
CA LYS A 174 -12.61 -13.57 6.70
C LYS A 174 -11.62 -13.07 5.67
N ILE A 175 -10.78 -13.98 5.21
CA ILE A 175 -9.87 -13.75 4.09
C ILE A 175 -10.57 -14.18 2.81
N ILE A 176 -10.54 -13.30 1.80
CA ILE A 176 -11.06 -13.59 0.48
C ILE A 176 -9.95 -14.05 -0.47
N GLY A 177 -10.29 -14.91 -1.40
CA GLY A 177 -9.34 -15.46 -2.37
C GLY A 177 -9.09 -14.53 -3.56
N PRO A 178 -8.04 -14.82 -4.38
CA PRO A 178 -7.65 -13.96 -5.51
C PRO A 178 -8.76 -13.74 -6.55
N ALA A 179 -9.63 -14.71 -6.76
CA ALA A 179 -10.75 -14.57 -7.71
C ALA A 179 -11.77 -13.52 -7.23
N GLU A 180 -12.09 -13.53 -5.93
CA GLU A 180 -13.00 -12.57 -5.31
C GLU A 180 -12.38 -11.16 -5.27
N VAL A 181 -11.07 -11.04 -4.98
CA VAL A 181 -10.33 -9.78 -5.05
C VAL A 181 -10.38 -9.19 -6.46
N ARG A 182 -10.12 -10.01 -7.50
CA ARG A 182 -10.21 -9.54 -8.90
C ARG A 182 -11.59 -9.00 -9.23
N LYS A 183 -12.65 -9.69 -8.79
CA LYS A 183 -14.02 -9.24 -8.99
C LYS A 183 -14.28 -7.92 -8.26
N LYS A 184 -13.90 -7.82 -6.98
CA LYS A 184 -14.09 -6.63 -6.14
C LYS A 184 -13.38 -5.39 -6.70
N LEU A 185 -12.17 -5.57 -7.20
CA LEU A 185 -11.31 -4.49 -7.68
C LEU A 185 -11.36 -4.32 -9.22
N ASN A 186 -12.21 -5.07 -9.90
CA ASN A 186 -12.31 -5.05 -11.36
C ASN A 186 -10.94 -5.21 -12.05
N LEU A 187 -10.20 -6.25 -11.65
CA LEU A 187 -8.87 -6.54 -12.19
C LEU A 187 -8.98 -7.51 -13.36
N THR A 188 -8.12 -7.31 -14.35
CA THR A 188 -8.00 -8.22 -15.49
C THR A 188 -6.80 -9.14 -15.31
N LYS A 189 -7.06 -10.43 -15.09
CA LYS A 189 -5.98 -11.43 -15.08
C LYS A 189 -5.35 -11.51 -16.46
N ARG A 190 -4.04 -11.37 -16.53
CA ARG A 190 -3.25 -11.48 -17.75
C ARG A 190 -2.40 -12.72 -17.72
N ALA A 191 -2.19 -13.36 -18.88
CA ALA A 191 -1.19 -14.39 -19.01
C ALA A 191 0.20 -13.72 -19.02
N PRO A 192 1.22 -14.34 -18.40
CA PRO A 192 2.61 -13.92 -18.61
C PRO A 192 2.93 -13.94 -20.09
N LYS A 193 3.60 -12.89 -20.57
CA LYS A 193 4.13 -12.87 -21.95
C LYS A 193 5.40 -13.68 -22.04
#